data_0665e0d4a5c9ad42e6308cca0c5fb33f
#
_entry.id   0665e0d4a5c9ad42e6308cca0c5fb33f
#
_cell.length_a   1.000
_cell.length_b   1.000
_cell.length_c   1.000
_cell.angle_alpha   90.00
_cell.angle_beta   90.00
_cell.angle_gamma   90.00
#
_symmetry.space_group_name_H-M   'P 1'
#
loop_
_entity.id
_entity.type
_entity.pdbx_description
1 polymer ?
#
loop_
_entity_poly.entity_id
_entity_poly.type
_entity_poly.pdbx_seq_one_letter_code
_entity_poly.pdbx_strand_id
1 'polypeptide(L)'
;MPRKRDAGRKKLKPRLHIFCEGEKTEPNYLKGYIEHKFPGTKLSPVRQTSKNTPIQLVEEAIREKKKNPDGDIFWVVYDREASTKYPDTLHAEACRKADTQGIKIAFSNICFEVWILLHFQATVAAYVNFDDLKKRSKLRTHIKGYDKGTKRLFSEQEISAARKHAEALNRRTIAGADPAWGKPYQWNPYTDVYKLLDAIDAFGAKHCAS
;
A
#
# COMPACT_ATOMS: atom_id res chain seq x y z
N MET A 1 50.95 24.42 -9.48
CA MET A 1 49.55 24.59 -9.04
C MET A 1 48.91 23.21 -8.88
N PRO A 2 48.43 22.82 -7.70
CA PRO A 2 47.82 21.50 -7.53
C PRO A 2 46.38 21.53 -8.17
N ARG A 3 46.10 20.55 -9.04
CA ARG A 3 44.77 20.33 -9.59
C ARG A 3 43.82 19.91 -8.46
N LYS A 4 42.76 20.70 -8.20
CA LYS A 4 41.63 20.29 -7.37
C LYS A 4 41.04 19.03 -7.99
N ARG A 5 41.11 17.90 -7.28
CA ARG A 5 40.34 16.68 -7.60
C ARG A 5 38.90 17.02 -7.37
N ASP A 6 38.11 17.05 -8.45
CA ASP A 6 36.65 17.03 -8.40
C ASP A 6 36.25 15.72 -7.72
N ALA A 7 35.86 15.80 -6.47
CA ALA A 7 35.26 14.69 -5.75
C ALA A 7 33.88 14.45 -6.35
N GLY A 8 33.83 13.60 -7.37
CA GLY A 8 32.57 13.24 -8.02
C GLY A 8 31.56 12.85 -6.96
N ARG A 9 30.53 13.66 -6.77
CA ARG A 9 29.39 13.35 -5.89
C ARG A 9 28.86 11.96 -6.27
N LYS A 10 29.09 10.95 -5.40
CA LYS A 10 28.48 9.64 -5.57
C LYS A 10 26.98 9.84 -5.70
N LYS A 11 26.43 9.55 -6.87
CA LYS A 11 25.00 9.60 -7.10
C LYS A 11 24.34 8.59 -6.16
N LEU A 12 23.51 9.05 -5.24
CA LEU A 12 22.77 8.17 -4.32
C LEU A 12 21.87 7.25 -5.14
N LYS A 13 21.79 5.97 -4.74
CA LYS A 13 20.86 5.05 -5.37
C LYS A 13 19.42 5.52 -5.08
N PRO A 14 18.52 5.51 -6.08
CA PRO A 14 17.10 5.79 -5.87
C PRO A 14 16.49 4.91 -4.79
N ARG A 15 15.45 5.39 -4.12
CA ARG A 15 14.70 4.65 -3.11
C ARG A 15 13.20 4.66 -3.42
N LEU A 16 12.53 3.60 -3.02
CA LEU A 16 11.08 3.49 -3.00
C LEU A 16 10.60 3.68 -1.57
N HIS A 17 10.06 4.84 -1.25
CA HIS A 17 9.56 5.18 0.09
C HIS A 17 8.09 4.78 0.23
N ILE A 18 7.78 4.04 1.28
CA ILE A 18 6.42 3.57 1.56
C ILE A 18 6.02 4.05 2.96
N PHE A 19 4.94 4.80 3.05
CA PHE A 19 4.38 5.33 4.30
C PHE A 19 3.07 4.62 4.59
N CYS A 20 2.95 4.00 5.74
CA CYS A 20 1.76 3.27 6.16
C CYS A 20 1.01 4.05 7.25
N GLU A 21 -0.32 4.11 7.15
CA GLU A 21 -1.19 4.64 8.20
C GLU A 21 -1.16 3.75 9.43
N GLY A 22 -1.26 2.44 9.22
CA GLY A 22 -1.25 1.45 10.29
C GLY A 22 0.14 1.21 10.87
N GLU A 23 0.17 0.87 12.15
CA GLU A 23 1.43 0.57 12.85
C GLU A 23 1.86 -0.90 12.71
N LYS A 24 0.96 -1.80 12.31
CA LYS A 24 1.17 -3.25 12.40
C LYS A 24 0.94 -3.97 11.08
N THR A 25 -0.30 -4.07 10.60
CA THR A 25 -0.65 -4.98 9.49
C THR A 25 0.10 -4.64 8.21
N GLU A 26 -0.05 -3.42 7.71
CA GLU A 26 0.53 -2.99 6.44
C GLU A 26 2.06 -2.99 6.48
N PRO A 27 2.73 -2.40 7.52
CA PRO A 27 4.18 -2.43 7.59
C PRO A 27 4.75 -3.84 7.75
N ASN A 28 4.11 -4.73 8.53
CA ASN A 28 4.57 -6.10 8.71
C ASN A 28 4.47 -6.87 7.40
N TYR A 29 3.34 -6.74 6.69
CA TYR A 29 3.14 -7.38 5.39
C TYR A 29 4.18 -6.91 4.37
N LEU A 30 4.33 -5.60 4.19
CA LEU A 30 5.22 -5.03 3.18
C LEU A 30 6.69 -5.28 3.48
N LYS A 31 7.12 -5.19 4.75
CA LYS A 31 8.48 -5.57 5.16
C LYS A 31 8.77 -7.03 4.89
N GLY A 32 7.82 -7.92 5.25
CA GLY A 32 7.95 -9.35 4.97
C GLY A 32 8.03 -9.65 3.48
N TYR A 33 7.20 -9.00 2.66
CA TYR A 33 7.22 -9.12 1.20
C TYR A 33 8.57 -8.69 0.61
N ILE A 34 9.06 -7.50 0.99
CA ILE A 34 10.32 -6.95 0.49
C ILE A 34 11.50 -7.83 0.91
N GLU A 35 11.56 -8.25 2.16
CA GLU A 35 12.65 -9.10 2.66
C GLU A 35 12.66 -10.48 2.00
N HIS A 36 11.49 -11.05 1.75
CA HIS A 36 11.38 -12.33 1.04
C HIS A 36 11.83 -12.21 -0.43
N LYS A 37 11.41 -11.14 -1.11
CA LYS A 37 11.66 -10.94 -2.53
C LYS A 37 13.06 -10.39 -2.85
N PHE A 38 13.57 -9.51 -1.99
CA PHE A 38 14.82 -8.79 -2.15
C PHE A 38 15.61 -8.76 -0.83
N PRO A 39 16.11 -9.92 -0.36
CA PRO A 39 16.74 -10.04 0.95
C PRO A 39 17.94 -9.09 1.09
N GLY A 40 18.08 -8.49 2.27
CA GLY A 40 19.18 -7.58 2.61
C GLY A 40 19.12 -6.20 1.93
N THR A 41 18.09 -5.90 1.13
CA THR A 41 17.97 -4.60 0.47
C THR A 41 17.47 -3.51 1.42
N LYS A 42 18.02 -2.29 1.29
CA LYS A 42 17.53 -1.07 1.97
C LYS A 42 16.93 -0.06 1.00
N LEU A 43 16.66 -0.49 -0.24
CA LEU A 43 16.17 0.40 -1.29
C LEU A 43 14.69 0.77 -1.15
N SER A 44 13.93 0.02 -0.33
CA SER A 44 12.49 0.24 -0.12
C SER A 44 12.18 0.41 1.38
N PRO A 45 12.42 1.59 1.97
CA PRO A 45 12.10 1.84 3.36
C PRO A 45 10.58 1.88 3.57
N VAL A 46 10.07 0.96 4.40
CA VAL A 46 8.68 0.98 4.89
C VAL A 46 8.63 1.70 6.22
N ARG A 47 7.92 2.81 6.26
CA ARG A 47 7.82 3.71 7.42
C ARG A 47 6.46 3.59 8.07
N GLN A 48 6.46 3.30 9.36
CA GLN A 48 5.32 3.51 10.22
C GLN A 48 5.23 5.00 10.54
N THR A 49 4.03 5.54 10.58
CA THR A 49 3.83 6.92 10.98
C THR A 49 2.82 7.01 12.13
N SER A 50 2.94 8.05 12.95
CA SER A 50 1.92 8.42 13.94
C SER A 50 0.78 9.25 13.32
N LYS A 51 0.75 9.36 11.98
CA LYS A 51 -0.23 10.14 11.25
C LYS A 51 -1.46 9.28 10.98
N ASN A 52 -2.58 9.71 11.54
CA ASN A 52 -3.81 8.92 11.61
C ASN A 52 -4.85 9.36 10.58
N THR A 53 -4.52 10.29 9.67
CA THR A 53 -5.45 10.70 8.61
C THR A 53 -4.77 10.59 7.24
N PRO A 54 -5.53 10.26 6.18
CA PRO A 54 -5.02 10.20 4.82
C PRO A 54 -4.25 11.45 4.38
N ILE A 55 -4.75 12.64 4.73
CA ILE A 55 -4.10 13.92 4.39
C ILE A 55 -2.73 14.04 5.06
N GLN A 56 -2.66 13.78 6.38
CA GLN A 56 -1.41 13.88 7.13
C GLN A 56 -0.35 12.90 6.61
N LEU A 57 -0.78 11.70 6.20
CA LEU A 57 0.12 10.69 5.64
C LEU A 57 0.70 11.15 4.30
N VAL A 58 -0.14 11.71 3.41
CA VAL A 58 0.31 12.29 2.14
C VAL A 58 1.26 13.47 2.38
N GLU A 59 0.96 14.35 3.34
CA GLU A 59 1.84 15.48 3.69
C GLU A 59 3.21 15.03 4.22
N GLU A 60 3.25 13.93 4.97
CA GLU A 60 4.52 13.33 5.41
C GLU A 60 5.36 12.85 4.22
N ALA A 61 4.73 12.15 3.29
CA ALA A 61 5.39 11.70 2.06
C ALA A 61 5.90 12.89 1.22
N ILE A 62 5.11 13.96 1.12
CA ILE A 62 5.52 15.20 0.42
C ILE A 62 6.72 15.85 1.11
N ARG A 63 6.73 15.93 2.44
CA ARG A 63 7.87 16.47 3.19
C ARG A 63 9.15 15.69 2.94
N GLU A 64 9.04 14.37 2.92
CA GLU A 64 10.20 13.52 2.65
C GLU A 64 10.66 13.65 1.19
N LYS A 65 9.73 13.74 0.24
CA LYS A 65 10.05 13.93 -1.18
C LYS A 65 10.85 15.22 -1.41
N LYS A 66 10.51 16.31 -0.73
CA LYS A 66 11.26 17.58 -0.83
C LYS A 66 12.71 17.46 -0.37
N LYS A 67 13.05 16.51 0.49
CA LYS A 67 14.42 16.24 0.94
C LYS A 67 15.20 15.36 -0.04
N ASN A 68 14.49 14.54 -0.81
CA ASN A 68 15.05 13.53 -1.72
C ASN A 68 14.42 13.67 -3.11
N PRO A 69 14.70 14.75 -3.86
CA PRO A 69 13.94 15.07 -5.08
C PRO A 69 14.27 14.16 -6.28
N ASP A 70 15.48 13.60 -6.36
CA ASP A 70 15.98 13.02 -7.60
C ASP A 70 15.87 11.49 -7.64
N GLY A 71 14.84 11.00 -8.36
CA GLY A 71 14.71 9.59 -8.73
C GLY A 71 14.02 8.71 -7.68
N ASP A 72 13.70 9.23 -6.51
CA ASP A 72 12.96 8.49 -5.49
C ASP A 72 11.48 8.39 -5.84
N ILE A 73 10.86 7.26 -5.48
CA ILE A 73 9.44 6.97 -5.68
C ILE A 73 8.74 6.94 -4.32
N PHE A 74 7.54 7.52 -4.25
CA PHE A 74 6.82 7.70 -2.98
C PHE A 74 5.44 7.10 -3.06
N TRP A 75 5.13 6.21 -2.11
CA TRP A 75 3.84 5.59 -1.91
C TRP A 75 3.31 5.86 -0.51
N VAL A 76 2.00 6.01 -0.39
CA VAL A 76 1.27 5.96 0.87
C VAL A 76 0.29 4.79 0.84
N VAL A 77 0.11 4.14 1.98
CA VAL A 77 -0.81 2.99 2.15
C VAL A 77 -1.77 3.33 3.26
N TYR A 78 -3.05 3.40 2.94
CA TYR A 78 -4.08 3.66 3.94
C TYR A 78 -5.43 3.05 3.57
N ASP A 79 -6.30 2.96 4.55
CA ASP A 79 -7.61 2.34 4.47
C ASP A 79 -8.72 3.38 4.34
N ARG A 80 -9.85 2.96 3.72
CA ARG A 80 -11.07 3.79 3.69
C ARG A 80 -11.58 4.06 5.09
N GLU A 81 -11.50 3.03 5.95
CA GLU A 81 -12.14 3.01 7.24
C GLU A 81 -13.67 3.24 7.13
N ALA A 82 -14.39 3.29 8.24
CA ALA A 82 -15.82 3.60 8.20
C ALA A 82 -16.07 5.04 7.74
N SER A 83 -17.15 5.28 6.99
CA SER A 83 -17.54 6.62 6.52
C SER A 83 -17.78 7.63 7.65
N THR A 84 -18.13 7.12 8.82
CA THR A 84 -18.26 7.90 10.06
C THR A 84 -16.93 8.37 10.61
N LYS A 85 -15.81 7.70 10.27
CA LYS A 85 -14.46 8.10 10.69
C LYS A 85 -13.85 9.11 9.74
N TYR A 86 -13.91 8.82 8.43
CA TYR A 86 -13.34 9.68 7.40
C TYR A 86 -14.35 9.92 6.27
N PRO A 87 -14.84 11.16 6.09
CA PRO A 87 -15.75 11.49 4.99
C PRO A 87 -15.04 11.45 3.64
N ASP A 88 -15.80 11.30 2.56
CA ASP A 88 -15.29 11.24 1.19
C ASP A 88 -14.47 12.48 0.80
N THR A 89 -14.85 13.65 1.32
CA THR A 89 -14.12 14.91 1.09
C THR A 89 -12.67 14.86 1.56
N LEU A 90 -12.41 14.17 2.67
CA LEU A 90 -11.05 13.99 3.20
C LEU A 90 -10.21 13.10 2.29
N HIS A 91 -10.80 12.00 1.78
CA HIS A 91 -10.12 11.15 0.80
C HIS A 91 -9.89 11.87 -0.53
N ALA A 92 -10.88 12.64 -1.01
CA ALA A 92 -10.74 13.44 -2.21
C ALA A 92 -9.59 14.45 -2.12
N GLU A 93 -9.46 15.13 -0.98
CA GLU A 93 -8.35 16.06 -0.75
C GLU A 93 -7.01 15.35 -0.70
N ALA A 94 -6.92 14.21 0.01
CA ALA A 94 -5.69 13.41 0.06
C ALA A 94 -5.27 12.95 -1.35
N CYS A 95 -6.19 12.43 -2.16
CA CYS A 95 -5.93 12.02 -3.54
C CYS A 95 -5.43 13.20 -4.38
N ARG A 96 -6.12 14.35 -4.33
CA ARG A 96 -5.73 15.54 -5.09
C ARG A 96 -4.31 16.02 -4.71
N LYS A 97 -3.99 16.08 -3.41
CA LYS A 97 -2.64 16.44 -2.94
C LYS A 97 -1.59 15.44 -3.44
N ALA A 98 -1.89 14.15 -3.34
CA ALA A 98 -0.98 13.08 -3.78
C ALA A 98 -0.71 13.18 -5.29
N ASP A 99 -1.76 13.28 -6.10
CA ASP A 99 -1.65 13.38 -7.56
C ASP A 99 -0.82 14.61 -7.97
N THR A 100 -1.12 15.80 -7.40
CA THR A 100 -0.39 17.02 -7.69
C THR A 100 1.10 16.92 -7.39
N GLN A 101 1.47 16.15 -6.38
CA GLN A 101 2.86 15.99 -5.93
C GLN A 101 3.52 14.70 -6.44
N GLY A 102 2.82 13.91 -7.27
CA GLY A 102 3.34 12.64 -7.79
C GLY A 102 3.60 11.61 -6.69
N ILE A 103 2.80 11.62 -5.62
CA ILE A 103 2.76 10.57 -4.60
C ILE A 103 1.74 9.53 -5.05
N LYS A 104 2.10 8.26 -4.97
CA LYS A 104 1.20 7.14 -5.28
C LYS A 104 0.45 6.69 -4.04
N ILE A 105 -0.77 6.20 -4.23
CA ILE A 105 -1.60 5.68 -3.14
C ILE A 105 -1.86 4.20 -3.42
N ALA A 106 -1.68 3.35 -2.39
CA ALA A 106 -2.20 2.00 -2.32
C ALA A 106 -3.33 1.99 -1.31
N PHE A 107 -4.52 1.69 -1.77
CA PHE A 107 -5.76 1.90 -1.04
C PHE A 107 -6.51 0.59 -0.82
N SER A 108 -7.17 0.46 0.34
CA SER A 108 -8.11 -0.64 0.62
C SER A 108 -9.43 -0.10 1.17
N ASN A 109 -10.54 -0.59 0.66
CA ASN A 109 -11.88 -0.32 1.15
C ASN A 109 -12.53 -1.65 1.52
N ILE A 110 -12.74 -1.94 2.77
CA ILE A 110 -12.82 -1.04 3.95
C ILE A 110 -11.51 -0.98 4.74
N CYS A 111 -10.69 -2.05 4.73
CA CYS A 111 -9.44 -2.17 5.46
C CYS A 111 -8.45 -3.08 4.71
N PHE A 112 -7.18 -3.03 5.10
CA PHE A 112 -6.09 -3.80 4.48
C PHE A 112 -6.33 -5.31 4.55
N GLU A 113 -7.13 -5.76 5.50
CA GLU A 113 -7.47 -7.18 5.64
C GLU A 113 -8.31 -7.72 4.48
N VAL A 114 -8.95 -6.86 3.66
CA VAL A 114 -9.53 -7.28 2.37
C VAL A 114 -8.41 -7.84 1.48
N TRP A 115 -7.27 -7.17 1.37
CA TRP A 115 -6.10 -7.65 0.64
C TRP A 115 -5.57 -8.97 1.22
N ILE A 116 -5.45 -9.08 2.56
CA ILE A 116 -5.01 -10.33 3.21
C ILE A 116 -5.94 -11.50 2.89
N LEU A 117 -7.26 -11.30 2.91
CA LEU A 117 -8.25 -12.33 2.60
C LEU A 117 -8.11 -12.87 1.17
N LEU A 118 -7.78 -11.99 0.22
CA LEU A 118 -7.62 -12.35 -1.19
C LEU A 118 -6.47 -13.32 -1.48
N HIS A 119 -5.53 -13.51 -0.56
CA HIS A 119 -4.49 -14.54 -0.67
C HIS A 119 -5.08 -15.95 -0.65
N PHE A 120 -6.24 -16.13 -0.01
CA PHE A 120 -6.85 -17.44 0.22
C PHE A 120 -8.10 -17.68 -0.61
N GLN A 121 -8.84 -16.64 -0.91
CA GLN A 121 -10.13 -16.78 -1.62
C GLN A 121 -10.50 -15.51 -2.38
N ALA A 122 -11.18 -15.69 -3.51
CA ALA A 122 -11.91 -14.60 -4.13
C ALA A 122 -13.11 -14.22 -3.26
N THR A 123 -13.42 -12.93 -3.21
CA THR A 123 -14.60 -12.40 -2.52
C THR A 123 -15.17 -11.21 -3.29
N VAL A 124 -16.45 -10.95 -3.08
CA VAL A 124 -17.14 -9.72 -3.49
C VAL A 124 -17.94 -9.13 -2.33
N ALA A 125 -17.71 -9.67 -1.12
CA ALA A 125 -18.43 -9.25 0.06
C ALA A 125 -17.97 -7.86 0.52
N ALA A 126 -18.89 -6.93 0.58
CA ALA A 126 -18.68 -5.64 1.22
C ALA A 126 -18.73 -5.79 2.75
N TYR A 127 -17.85 -5.09 3.42
CA TYR A 127 -17.76 -5.04 4.88
C TYR A 127 -17.87 -3.59 5.35
N VAL A 128 -18.45 -3.39 6.55
CA VAL A 128 -18.64 -2.03 7.11
C VAL A 128 -17.45 -1.56 7.94
N ASN A 129 -16.64 -2.52 8.45
CA ASN A 129 -15.40 -2.25 9.20
C ASN A 129 -14.60 -3.56 9.36
N PHE A 130 -13.44 -3.47 10.02
CA PHE A 130 -12.59 -4.64 10.30
C PHE A 130 -13.30 -5.73 11.14
N ASP A 131 -14.07 -5.35 12.14
CA ASP A 131 -14.76 -6.32 13.01
C ASP A 131 -15.83 -7.10 12.23
N ASP A 132 -16.53 -6.45 11.32
CA ASP A 132 -17.49 -7.10 10.41
C ASP A 132 -16.77 -8.07 9.47
N LEU A 133 -15.66 -7.66 8.85
CA LEU A 133 -14.81 -8.55 8.04
C LEU A 133 -14.36 -9.76 8.86
N LYS A 134 -13.84 -9.56 10.06
CA LYS A 134 -13.37 -10.61 10.95
C LYS A 134 -14.45 -11.63 11.30
N LYS A 135 -15.68 -11.18 11.50
CA LYS A 135 -16.84 -12.04 11.84
C LYS A 135 -17.39 -12.78 10.63
N ARG A 136 -17.54 -12.12 9.49
CA ARG A 136 -18.26 -12.64 8.32
C ARG A 136 -17.36 -13.32 7.30
N SER A 137 -16.06 -13.03 7.28
CA SER A 137 -15.11 -13.68 6.39
C SER A 137 -14.50 -14.92 6.99
N LYS A 138 -13.83 -15.73 6.14
CA LYS A 138 -13.05 -16.90 6.58
C LYS A 138 -11.60 -16.55 6.97
N LEU A 139 -11.27 -15.26 7.19
CA LEU A 139 -9.90 -14.84 7.47
C LEU A 139 -9.29 -15.61 8.67
N ARG A 140 -10.04 -15.73 9.76
CA ARG A 140 -9.58 -16.45 10.97
C ARG A 140 -9.54 -17.97 10.81
N THR A 141 -10.22 -18.53 9.82
CA THR A 141 -10.11 -19.93 9.44
C THR A 141 -8.81 -20.17 8.68
N HIS A 142 -8.43 -19.26 7.79
CA HIS A 142 -7.21 -19.33 7.00
C HIS A 142 -5.97 -19.01 7.84
N ILE A 143 -6.06 -18.02 8.73
CA ILE A 143 -5.00 -17.64 9.66
C ILE A 143 -5.55 -17.75 11.08
N LYS A 144 -5.28 -18.90 11.72
CA LYS A 144 -5.75 -19.18 13.09
C LYS A 144 -5.29 -18.08 14.05
N GLY A 145 -6.23 -17.49 14.77
CA GLY A 145 -5.94 -16.44 15.75
C GLY A 145 -5.56 -15.08 15.12
N TYR A 146 -5.86 -14.85 13.85
CA TYR A 146 -5.51 -13.58 13.17
C TYR A 146 -5.91 -12.35 13.97
N ASP A 147 -4.97 -11.47 14.16
CA ASP A 147 -5.14 -10.09 14.61
C ASP A 147 -4.25 -9.14 13.78
N LYS A 148 -4.40 -7.83 13.98
CA LYS A 148 -3.62 -6.80 13.25
C LYS A 148 -2.11 -6.87 13.48
N GLY A 149 -1.64 -7.57 14.51
CA GLY A 149 -0.22 -7.80 14.79
C GLY A 149 0.37 -9.06 14.16
N THR A 150 -0.47 -9.91 13.58
CA THR A 150 -0.06 -11.20 13.02
C THR A 150 0.97 -11.00 11.91
N LYS A 151 2.16 -11.59 12.09
CA LYS A 151 3.21 -11.65 11.08
C LYS A 151 3.07 -12.96 10.33
N ARG A 152 2.91 -12.89 9.01
CA ARG A 152 2.88 -14.04 8.13
C ARG A 152 3.62 -13.72 6.84
N LEU A 153 4.45 -14.63 6.39
CA LEU A 153 4.97 -14.65 5.02
C LEU A 153 3.99 -15.41 4.13
N PHE A 154 3.72 -14.87 2.97
CA PHE A 154 2.87 -15.49 1.96
C PHE A 154 3.73 -16.10 0.86
N SER A 155 3.34 -17.27 0.38
CA SER A 155 4.01 -17.91 -0.76
C SER A 155 3.77 -17.14 -2.05
N GLU A 156 4.61 -17.36 -3.07
CA GLU A 156 4.43 -16.76 -4.40
C GLU A 156 3.08 -17.15 -5.02
N GLN A 157 2.57 -18.36 -4.76
CA GLN A 157 1.26 -18.80 -5.22
C GLN A 157 0.13 -18.00 -4.55
N GLU A 158 0.20 -17.79 -3.22
CA GLU A 158 -0.78 -17.00 -2.47
C GLU A 158 -0.77 -15.55 -2.95
N ILE A 159 0.41 -14.95 -3.17
CA ILE A 159 0.55 -13.58 -3.68
C ILE A 159 -0.01 -13.46 -5.10
N SER A 160 0.31 -14.42 -5.98
CA SER A 160 -0.23 -14.45 -7.34
C SER A 160 -1.76 -14.59 -7.35
N ALA A 161 -2.31 -15.43 -6.48
CA ALA A 161 -3.76 -15.56 -6.29
C ALA A 161 -4.38 -14.24 -5.82
N ALA A 162 -3.78 -13.59 -4.82
CA ALA A 162 -4.24 -12.30 -4.30
C ALA A 162 -4.33 -11.22 -5.38
N ARG A 163 -3.31 -11.10 -6.24
CA ARG A 163 -3.30 -10.16 -7.38
C ARG A 163 -4.48 -10.41 -8.31
N LYS A 164 -4.68 -11.66 -8.77
CA LYS A 164 -5.79 -12.05 -9.64
C LYS A 164 -7.16 -11.79 -9.00
N HIS A 165 -7.28 -12.15 -7.73
CA HIS A 165 -8.52 -11.94 -6.97
C HIS A 165 -8.83 -10.45 -6.79
N ALA A 166 -7.83 -9.60 -6.51
CA ALA A 166 -8.00 -8.15 -6.36
C ALA A 166 -8.43 -7.49 -7.67
N GLU A 167 -7.81 -7.86 -8.79
CA GLU A 167 -8.21 -7.35 -10.10
C GLU A 167 -9.65 -7.75 -10.46
N ALA A 168 -10.01 -9.02 -10.21
CA ALA A 168 -11.38 -9.50 -10.46
C ALA A 168 -12.38 -8.82 -9.53
N LEU A 169 -12.03 -8.64 -8.25
CA LEU A 169 -12.84 -7.91 -7.27
C LEU A 169 -13.10 -6.48 -7.76
N ASN A 170 -12.05 -5.74 -8.08
CA ASN A 170 -12.15 -4.34 -8.50
C ASN A 170 -13.01 -4.20 -9.76
N ARG A 171 -12.80 -5.06 -10.78
CA ARG A 171 -13.64 -5.04 -12.00
C ARG A 171 -15.13 -5.23 -11.68
N ARG A 172 -15.45 -6.19 -10.81
CA ARG A 172 -16.87 -6.48 -10.44
C ARG A 172 -17.47 -5.34 -9.63
N THR A 173 -16.73 -4.83 -8.64
CA THR A 173 -17.22 -3.73 -7.80
C THR A 173 -17.44 -2.46 -8.61
N ILE A 174 -16.53 -2.10 -9.50
CA ILE A 174 -16.66 -0.92 -10.37
C ILE A 174 -17.82 -1.09 -11.36
N ALA A 175 -17.98 -2.29 -11.95
CA ALA A 175 -19.07 -2.55 -12.89
C ALA A 175 -20.45 -2.52 -12.24
N GLY A 176 -20.55 -2.83 -10.96
CA GLY A 176 -21.81 -2.78 -10.19
C GLY A 176 -22.02 -1.50 -9.38
N ALA A 177 -21.10 -0.55 -9.45
CA ALA A 177 -21.16 0.69 -8.69
C ALA A 177 -22.10 1.71 -9.35
N ASP A 178 -22.53 2.69 -8.56
CA ASP A 178 -23.22 3.87 -9.08
C ASP A 178 -22.34 4.56 -10.15
N PRO A 179 -22.88 4.83 -11.36
CA PRO A 179 -22.13 5.52 -12.43
C PRO A 179 -21.54 6.88 -12.03
N ALA A 180 -22.10 7.53 -11.01
CA ALA A 180 -21.56 8.77 -10.44
C ALA A 180 -20.30 8.56 -9.60
N TRP A 181 -19.99 7.30 -9.21
CA TRP A 181 -18.82 6.97 -8.41
C TRP A 181 -17.60 6.74 -9.31
N GLY A 182 -16.58 7.51 -9.11
CA GLY A 182 -15.38 7.46 -9.94
C GLY A 182 -14.07 7.26 -9.18
N LYS A 183 -14.13 6.99 -7.88
CA LYS A 183 -12.94 6.96 -7.01
C LYS A 183 -12.89 5.74 -6.09
N PRO A 184 -11.69 5.22 -5.79
CA PRO A 184 -11.48 4.03 -4.96
C PRO A 184 -12.19 4.08 -3.60
N TYR A 185 -12.25 5.22 -2.96
CA TYR A 185 -12.90 5.38 -1.66
C TYR A 185 -14.43 5.26 -1.69
N GLN A 186 -15.04 5.26 -2.87
CA GLN A 186 -16.48 5.06 -3.07
C GLN A 186 -16.83 3.58 -3.35
N TRP A 187 -15.86 2.77 -3.77
CA TRP A 187 -16.06 1.37 -4.15
C TRP A 187 -15.78 0.44 -2.97
N ASN A 188 -16.77 -0.33 -2.53
CA ASN A 188 -16.62 -1.30 -1.43
C ASN A 188 -17.22 -2.66 -1.86
N PRO A 189 -16.41 -3.74 -1.89
CA PRO A 189 -14.98 -3.81 -1.54
C PRO A 189 -14.06 -3.35 -2.69
N TYR A 190 -12.87 -2.88 -2.32
CA TYR A 190 -11.83 -2.49 -3.29
C TYR A 190 -10.44 -2.62 -2.66
N THR A 191 -9.43 -2.98 -3.44
CA THR A 191 -8.03 -2.83 -3.03
C THR A 191 -7.13 -2.76 -4.25
N ASP A 192 -6.15 -1.85 -4.23
CA ASP A 192 -5.10 -1.76 -5.24
C ASP A 192 -3.68 -1.92 -4.68
N VAL A 193 -3.55 -2.55 -3.53
CA VAL A 193 -2.27 -2.91 -2.90
C VAL A 193 -1.36 -3.69 -3.87
N TYR A 194 -1.93 -4.51 -4.76
CA TYR A 194 -1.16 -5.22 -5.78
C TYR A 194 -0.36 -4.28 -6.68
N LYS A 195 -0.84 -3.07 -6.98
CA LYS A 195 -0.09 -2.07 -7.76
C LYS A 195 1.17 -1.59 -7.05
N LEU A 196 1.11 -1.50 -5.72
CA LEU A 196 2.31 -1.22 -4.91
C LEU A 196 3.30 -2.38 -4.97
N LEU A 197 2.82 -3.64 -4.91
CA LEU A 197 3.69 -4.79 -5.04
C LEU A 197 4.35 -4.83 -6.43
N ASP A 198 3.60 -4.51 -7.51
CA ASP A 198 4.16 -4.40 -8.85
C ASP A 198 5.26 -3.32 -8.93
N ALA A 199 5.05 -2.19 -8.25
CA ALA A 199 6.05 -1.13 -8.16
C ALA A 199 7.30 -1.57 -7.36
N ILE A 200 7.13 -2.33 -6.28
CA ILE A 200 8.23 -2.93 -5.50
C ILE A 200 9.02 -3.91 -6.39
N ASP A 201 8.34 -4.79 -7.11
CA ASP A 201 8.96 -5.78 -7.98
C ASP A 201 9.76 -5.11 -9.12
N ALA A 202 9.15 -4.13 -9.79
CA ALA A 202 9.81 -3.39 -10.86
C ALA A 202 11.02 -2.59 -10.34
N PHE A 203 10.88 -1.99 -9.16
CA PHE A 203 11.97 -1.23 -8.53
C PHE A 203 13.12 -2.15 -8.10
N GLY A 204 12.81 -3.29 -7.47
CA GLY A 204 13.78 -4.28 -7.05
C GLY A 204 14.53 -4.90 -8.23
N ALA A 205 13.81 -5.29 -9.28
CA ALA A 205 14.41 -5.81 -10.51
C ALA A 205 15.41 -4.82 -11.13
N LYS A 206 15.11 -3.53 -11.08
CA LYS A 206 15.98 -2.48 -11.64
C LYS A 206 17.20 -2.15 -10.78
N HIS A 207 17.08 -2.24 -9.46
CA HIS A 207 18.07 -1.68 -8.54
C HIS A 207 18.74 -2.71 -7.61
N CYS A 208 18.19 -3.94 -7.50
CA CYS A 208 18.69 -5.02 -6.67
C CYS A 208 19.23 -6.22 -7.48
N ALA A 209 19.03 -6.26 -8.80
CA ALA A 209 19.67 -7.27 -9.65
C ALA A 209 21.19 -7.04 -9.58
N SER A 210 21.89 -8.00 -8.99
CA SER A 210 23.37 -8.08 -8.88
C SER A 210 23.93 -8.64 -10.16
#